data_cd9f26ef09f6e666859b3a3edaf90ed3
#
_entry.id   cd9f26ef09f6e666859b3a3edaf90ed3
#
_cell.length_a   1.000
_cell.length_b   1.000
_cell.length_c   1.000
_cell.angle_alpha   90.00
_cell.angle_beta   90.00
_cell.angle_gamma   90.00
#
_symmetry.space_group_name_H-M   'P 1'
#
loop_
_entity.id
_entity.type
_entity.pdbx_description
1 polymer ?
#
loop_
_entity_poly.entity_id
_entity_poly.type
_entity_poly.pdbx_seq_one_letter_code
_entity_poly.pdbx_strand_id
1 'polypeptide(L)' 'MRIGDLLDYEGKRYILCGLDPMGVPDRRADLEDAETGETIRVPIAALDDARD' A
#
# COMPACT_ATOMS: atom_id res chain seq x y z
N MET A 1 -8.23 -2.99 5.27
CA MET A 1 -7.14 -3.20 4.29
C MET A 1 -6.59 -4.59 4.45
N ARG A 2 -6.54 -5.35 3.38
CA ARG A 2 -6.11 -6.75 3.40
C ARG A 2 -5.12 -7.02 2.30
N ILE A 3 -4.24 -7.99 2.50
CA ILE A 3 -3.32 -8.45 1.48
C ILE A 3 -4.13 -8.89 0.26
N GLY A 4 -3.75 -8.40 -0.90
CA GLY A 4 -4.46 -8.68 -2.15
C GLY A 4 -5.46 -7.61 -2.57
N ASP A 5 -5.72 -6.63 -1.71
CA ASP A 5 -6.64 -5.54 -2.06
C ASP A 5 -6.04 -4.66 -3.15
N LEU A 6 -6.92 -4.15 -4.01
CA LEU A 6 -6.54 -3.15 -5.00
C LEU A 6 -6.67 -1.77 -4.38
N LEU A 7 -5.63 -0.95 -4.57
CA LEU A 7 -5.57 0.39 -4.01
C LEU A 7 -5.16 1.38 -5.09
N ASP A 8 -5.68 2.60 -4.99
CA ASP A 8 -5.22 3.69 -5.84
C ASP A 8 -4.26 4.56 -5.03
N TYR A 9 -3.10 4.83 -5.58
CA TYR A 9 -2.10 5.67 -4.93
C TYR A 9 -1.38 6.49 -5.98
N GLU A 10 -1.41 7.81 -5.82
CA GLU A 10 -0.75 8.75 -6.73
C GLU A 10 -1.12 8.51 -8.21
N GLY A 11 -2.40 8.24 -8.45
CA GLY A 11 -2.90 8.06 -9.80
C GLY A 11 -2.62 6.71 -10.43
N LYS A 12 -2.05 5.79 -9.67
CA LYS A 12 -1.78 4.44 -10.15
C LYS A 12 -2.49 3.41 -9.31
N ARG A 13 -2.71 2.24 -9.88
CA ARG A 13 -3.34 1.13 -9.18
C ARG A 13 -2.30 0.13 -8.69
N TYR A 14 -2.43 -0.26 -7.43
CA TYR A 14 -1.51 -1.19 -6.79
C TYR A 14 -2.26 -2.31 -6.11
N ILE A 15 -1.54 -3.41 -5.88
CA ILE A 15 -2.04 -4.54 -5.12
C ILE A 15 -1.28 -4.54 -3.79
N LEU A 16 -2.00 -4.65 -2.69
CA LEU A 16 -1.37 -4.70 -1.38
C LEU A 16 -0.69 -6.05 -1.19
N CYS A 17 0.62 -6.05 -1.03
CA CYS A 17 1.41 -7.26 -0.90
C CYS A 17 1.85 -7.55 0.52
N GLY A 18 2.02 -6.53 1.35
CA GLY A 18 2.48 -6.72 2.71
C GLY A 18 2.17 -5.52 3.58
N LEU A 19 2.20 -5.75 4.89
CA LEU A 19 1.95 -4.72 5.89
C LEU A 19 2.90 -4.91 7.05
N ASP A 20 3.43 -3.82 7.59
CA ASP A 20 4.19 -3.89 8.82
C ASP A 20 3.25 -4.26 9.98
N PRO A 21 3.78 -4.94 11.01
CA PRO A 21 2.95 -5.32 12.16
C PRO A 21 2.38 -4.11 12.90
N MET A 22 1.27 -4.33 13.58
CA MET A 22 0.73 -3.36 14.53
C MET A 22 1.79 -3.08 15.58
N GLY A 23 1.89 -1.91 16.08
CA GLY A 23 2.84 -1.59 17.13
C GLY A 23 4.21 -1.10 16.64
N VAL A 24 4.46 -1.20 15.34
CA VAL A 24 5.66 -0.59 14.75
C VAL A 24 5.37 0.88 14.48
N PRO A 25 6.22 1.81 14.94
CA PRO A 25 6.05 3.22 14.57
C PRO A 25 6.17 3.39 13.06
N ASP A 26 5.41 4.29 12.50
CA ASP A 26 5.47 4.58 11.06
C ASP A 26 5.30 3.33 10.20
N ARG A 27 4.24 2.58 10.48
CA ARG A 27 3.93 1.38 9.70
C ARG A 27 3.87 1.70 8.21
N ARG A 28 4.39 0.78 7.42
CA ARG A 28 4.42 0.90 5.96
C ARG A 28 3.72 -0.29 5.32
N ALA A 29 3.27 -0.07 4.09
CA ALA A 29 2.67 -1.12 3.29
C ALA A 29 3.54 -1.37 2.06
N ASP A 30 3.62 -2.63 1.65
CA ASP A 30 4.29 -3.01 0.41
C ASP A 30 3.23 -3.11 -0.68
N LEU A 31 3.43 -2.36 -1.75
CA LEU A 31 2.49 -2.32 -2.86
C LEU A 31 3.17 -2.79 -4.13
N GLU A 32 2.44 -3.55 -4.93
CA GLU A 32 2.93 -3.98 -6.24
C GLU A 32 2.13 -3.25 -7.32
N ASP A 33 2.84 -2.59 -8.24
CA ASP A 33 2.20 -1.91 -9.36
C ASP A 33 1.46 -2.94 -10.22
N ALA A 34 0.16 -2.73 -10.40
CA ALA A 34 -0.67 -3.69 -11.12
C ALA A 34 -0.31 -3.80 -12.60
N GLU A 35 0.38 -2.81 -13.14
CA GLU A 35 0.77 -2.82 -14.55
C GLU A 35 2.19 -3.33 -14.78
N THR A 36 3.13 -2.89 -13.93
CA THR A 36 4.55 -3.17 -14.17
C THR A 36 5.12 -4.26 -13.27
N GLY A 37 4.44 -4.54 -12.14
CA GLY A 37 4.95 -5.49 -11.16
C GLY A 37 6.01 -4.92 -10.23
N GLU A 38 6.33 -3.63 -10.36
CA GLU A 38 7.28 -3.02 -9.44
C GLU A 38 6.69 -2.92 -8.04
N THR A 39 7.55 -3.08 -7.04
CA THR A 39 7.13 -3.02 -5.63
C THR A 39 7.62 -1.72 -5.02
N ILE A 40 6.75 -1.07 -4.26
CA ILE A 40 7.12 0.14 -3.51
C ILE A 40 6.64 0.00 -2.07
N ARG A 41 7.26 0.76 -1.17
CA ARG A 41 6.83 0.83 0.23
C ARG A 41 6.38 2.24 0.53
N VAL A 42 5.18 2.35 1.09
CA VAL A 42 4.59 3.66 1.41
C VAL A 42 4.05 3.63 2.84
N PRO A 43 4.01 4.78 3.52
CA PRO A 43 3.38 4.85 4.84
C PRO A 43 1.89 4.50 4.74
N ILE A 44 1.40 3.73 5.70
CA ILE A 44 -0.01 3.38 5.73
C ILE A 44 -0.89 4.61 5.84
N ALA A 45 -0.42 5.63 6.56
CA ALA A 45 -1.17 6.87 6.69
C ALA A 45 -1.45 7.52 5.33
N ALA A 46 -0.51 7.40 4.38
CA ALA A 46 -0.71 7.95 3.05
C ALA A 46 -1.80 7.16 2.29
N LEU A 47 -1.88 5.86 2.52
CA LEU A 47 -2.92 5.04 1.89
C LEU A 47 -4.30 5.36 2.45
N ASP A 48 -4.39 5.57 3.74
CA ASP A 48 -5.66 5.92 4.35
C ASP A 48 -6.18 7.23 3.77
N ASP A 49 -5.32 8.20 3.59
CA ASP A 49 -5.70 9.46 2.97
C ASP A 49 -6.16 9.25 1.53
N ALA A 50 -5.47 8.40 0.79
CA ALA A 50 -5.81 8.14 -0.60
C ALA A 50 -7.15 7.42 -0.76
N ARG A 51 -7.57 6.68 0.25
CA ARG A 51 -8.82 5.93 0.19
C ARG A 51 -10.05 6.79 0.37
N ASP A 52 -9.88 7.92 0.99
CA ASP A 52 -10.98 8.85 1.21
C ASP A 52 -11.16 9.72 -0.02
#